data_ca3a2bfb795db91c8c5945426706515c
#
_entry.id   ca3a2bfb795db91c8c5945426706515c
#
_cell.length_a   1.000
_cell.length_b   1.000
_cell.length_c   1.000
_cell.angle_alpha   90.00
_cell.angle_beta   90.00
_cell.angle_gamma   90.00
#
_symmetry.space_group_name_H-M   'P 1'
#
loop_
_entity.id
_entity.type
_entity.pdbx_description
1 polymer ?
#
loop_
_entity_poly.entity_id
_entity_poly.type
_entity_poly.pdbx_seq_one_letter_code
_entity_poly.pdbx_strand_id
1 'polypeptide(L)'
;MAKDYIGYHAMTDAALRGVVREALRRIEKQGLIGSHHFYLTFKTHFPGVEIPGFLREQYPDEMTVILQHQFWGLKVKDEQFEVALTFRKLPATLVIPFAALTKFFDPGVQFGLEFKSLEGEAKAPGPTQVSPPLPAAEQNHVMPDEPEPADLPAEKPAAPAEVVSLDSFRKK
;
A
#
# COMPACT_ATOMS: atom_id res chain seq x y z
N MET A 1 31.30 14.18 19.67
CA MET A 1 30.73 13.15 18.81
C MET A 1 31.43 13.18 17.46
N ALA A 2 31.90 12.04 16.96
CA ALA A 2 32.56 11.96 15.68
C ALA A 2 31.54 12.28 14.57
N LYS A 3 31.91 13.16 13.64
CA LYS A 3 31.10 13.52 12.49
C LYS A 3 31.22 12.40 11.43
N ASP A 4 30.09 11.90 10.95
CA ASP A 4 30.06 10.87 9.90
C ASP A 4 30.40 11.49 8.53
N TYR A 5 31.67 11.47 8.19
CA TYR A 5 32.16 11.99 6.90
C TYR A 5 31.93 11.02 5.73
N ILE A 6 31.62 9.77 5.99
CA ILE A 6 31.36 8.74 4.98
C ILE A 6 29.89 8.73 4.59
N GLY A 7 29.00 9.17 5.49
CA GLY A 7 27.57 9.19 5.25
C GLY A 7 26.89 7.82 5.36
N TYR A 8 27.31 7.00 6.29
CA TYR A 8 26.76 5.65 6.50
C TYR A 8 25.24 5.65 6.66
N HIS A 9 24.68 6.64 7.34
CA HIS A 9 23.24 6.77 7.51
C HIS A 9 22.52 6.97 6.17
N ALA A 10 23.04 7.85 5.31
CA ALA A 10 22.46 8.09 3.99
C ALA A 10 22.59 6.86 3.09
N MET A 11 23.72 6.16 3.15
CA MET A 11 23.94 4.93 2.40
C MET A 11 22.98 3.82 2.84
N THR A 12 22.78 3.66 4.14
CA THR A 12 21.84 2.67 4.70
C THR A 12 20.41 2.99 4.29
N ASP A 13 19.99 4.24 4.40
CA ASP A 13 18.67 4.69 3.99
C ASP A 13 18.42 4.43 2.49
N ALA A 14 19.39 4.76 1.65
CA ALA A 14 19.31 4.48 0.20
C ALA A 14 19.23 2.97 -0.09
N ALA A 15 19.98 2.14 0.62
CA ALA A 15 19.94 0.69 0.47
C ALA A 15 18.57 0.10 0.88
N LEU A 16 18.01 0.57 1.99
CA LEU A 16 16.69 0.15 2.46
C LEU A 16 15.57 0.58 1.50
N ARG A 17 15.64 1.77 0.91
CA ARG A 17 14.72 2.19 -0.18
C ARG A 17 14.88 1.30 -1.41
N GLY A 18 16.09 0.82 -1.68
CA GLY A 18 16.35 -0.19 -2.71
C GLY A 18 15.62 -1.51 -2.47
N VAL A 19 15.48 -1.94 -1.21
CA VAL A 19 14.68 -3.12 -0.84
C VAL A 19 13.20 -2.91 -1.22
N VAL A 20 12.63 -1.76 -0.89
CA VAL A 20 11.23 -1.45 -1.27
C VAL A 20 11.07 -1.43 -2.78
N ARG A 21 12.00 -0.79 -3.51
CA ARG A 21 11.99 -0.77 -4.97
C ARG A 21 11.99 -2.17 -5.57
N GLU A 22 12.83 -3.05 -5.06
CA GLU A 22 12.91 -4.44 -5.54
C GLU A 22 11.63 -5.22 -5.20
N ALA A 23 11.06 -5.03 -4.02
CA ALA A 23 9.78 -5.62 -3.64
C ALA A 23 8.66 -5.19 -4.59
N LEU A 24 8.57 -3.89 -4.87
CA LEU A 24 7.58 -3.36 -5.83
C LEU A 24 7.82 -3.87 -7.27
N ARG A 25 9.06 -4.01 -7.72
CA ARG A 25 9.38 -4.60 -9.02
C ARG A 25 8.93 -6.06 -9.13
N ARG A 26 8.99 -6.81 -8.05
CA ARG A 26 8.49 -8.18 -8.02
C ARG A 26 7.00 -8.23 -8.19
N ILE A 27 6.25 -7.41 -7.46
CA ILE A 27 4.80 -7.38 -7.61
C ILE A 27 4.33 -6.74 -8.92
N GLU A 28 5.10 -5.84 -9.51
CA GLU A 28 4.85 -5.34 -10.88
C GLU A 28 4.85 -6.48 -11.91
N LYS A 29 5.79 -7.44 -11.75
CA LYS A 29 5.96 -8.55 -12.69
C LYS A 29 5.04 -9.73 -12.41
N GLN A 30 4.78 -10.04 -11.16
CA GLN A 30 4.14 -11.29 -10.74
C GLN A 30 2.79 -11.08 -10.03
N GLY A 31 2.44 -9.82 -9.73
CA GLY A 31 1.34 -9.50 -8.84
C GLY A 31 1.65 -9.81 -7.38
N LEU A 32 0.71 -9.51 -6.51
CA LEU A 32 0.77 -9.90 -5.10
C LEU A 32 0.48 -11.39 -4.95
N ILE A 33 1.36 -12.08 -4.23
CA ILE A 33 1.28 -13.52 -4.00
C ILE A 33 1.03 -13.77 -2.51
N GLY A 34 0.15 -14.71 -2.19
CA GLY A 34 -0.13 -15.10 -0.81
C GLY A 34 -0.82 -14.00 -0.01
N SER A 35 -0.39 -13.80 1.23
CA SER A 35 -0.94 -12.81 2.18
C SER A 35 -0.22 -11.47 2.16
N HIS A 36 0.67 -11.24 1.19
CA HIS A 36 1.40 -9.98 1.10
C HIS A 36 0.46 -8.81 0.79
N HIS A 37 0.67 -7.71 1.49
CA HIS A 37 0.06 -6.42 1.19
C HIS A 37 0.95 -5.31 1.74
N PHE A 38 1.10 -4.23 1.00
CA PHE A 38 2.09 -3.22 1.30
C PHE A 38 1.44 -1.93 1.75
N TYR A 39 1.85 -1.47 2.91
CA TYR A 39 1.55 -0.12 3.41
C TYR A 39 2.74 0.77 3.10
N LEU A 40 2.51 1.82 2.34
CA LEU A 40 3.52 2.78 1.89
C LEU A 40 3.12 4.17 2.39
N THR A 41 3.85 4.69 3.36
CA THR A 41 3.65 6.05 3.87
C THR A 41 4.68 6.97 3.25
N PHE A 42 4.24 8.13 2.78
CA PHE A 42 5.10 9.11 2.13
C PHE A 42 4.66 10.55 2.44
N LYS A 43 5.59 11.48 2.32
CA LYS A 43 5.31 12.91 2.46
C LYS A 43 4.63 13.44 1.20
N THR A 44 3.46 14.05 1.35
CA THR A 44 2.63 14.51 0.23
C THR A 44 3.18 15.73 -0.49
N HIS A 45 3.96 16.56 0.21
CA HIS A 45 4.61 17.75 -0.32
C HIS A 45 6.07 17.53 -0.75
N PHE A 46 6.54 16.29 -0.74
CA PHE A 46 7.89 16.00 -1.19
C PHE A 46 8.03 16.30 -2.69
N PRO A 47 9.13 16.92 -3.15
CA PRO A 47 9.36 17.20 -4.57
C PRO A 47 9.25 15.94 -5.43
N GLY A 48 8.47 16.00 -6.51
CA GLY A 48 8.22 14.87 -7.41
C GLY A 48 7.04 14.00 -7.03
N VAL A 49 6.37 14.24 -5.90
CA VAL A 49 5.09 13.58 -5.57
C VAL A 49 3.97 14.21 -6.39
N GLU A 50 3.32 13.39 -7.20
CA GLU A 50 2.13 13.78 -7.96
C GLU A 50 0.93 12.99 -7.43
N ILE A 51 0.01 13.70 -6.82
CA ILE A 51 -1.26 13.19 -6.31
C ILE A 51 -2.38 14.19 -6.65
N PRO A 52 -3.63 13.74 -6.82
CA PRO A 52 -4.77 14.63 -7.00
C PRO A 52 -4.90 15.66 -5.87
N GLY A 53 -5.35 16.87 -6.22
CA GLY A 53 -5.47 17.98 -5.27
C GLY A 53 -6.30 17.66 -4.03
N PHE A 54 -7.43 16.94 -4.22
CA PHE A 54 -8.29 16.56 -3.11
C PHE A 54 -7.61 15.63 -2.10
N LEU A 55 -6.65 14.78 -2.54
CA LEU A 55 -5.85 13.95 -1.63
C LEU A 55 -4.81 14.79 -0.89
N ARG A 56 -4.22 15.77 -1.55
CA ARG A 56 -3.27 16.69 -0.93
C ARG A 56 -3.91 17.58 0.12
N GLU A 57 -5.15 18.01 -0.10
CA GLU A 57 -5.93 18.77 0.87
C GLU A 57 -6.35 17.92 2.07
N GLN A 58 -6.70 16.65 1.83
CA GLN A 58 -7.10 15.72 2.88
C GLN A 58 -5.91 15.22 3.70
N TYR A 59 -4.75 15.08 3.08
CA TYR A 59 -3.50 14.58 3.69
C TYR A 59 -2.37 15.59 3.46
N PRO A 60 -2.34 16.68 4.24
CA PRO A 60 -1.39 17.77 3.99
C PRO A 60 0.07 17.40 4.28
N ASP A 61 0.35 16.47 5.20
CA ASP A 61 1.71 16.14 5.61
C ASP A 61 2.17 14.80 5.05
N GLU A 62 1.48 13.73 5.45
CA GLU A 62 1.80 12.36 5.06
C GLU A 62 0.54 11.62 4.62
N MET A 63 0.72 10.70 3.70
CA MET A 63 -0.34 9.81 3.24
C MET A 63 0.16 8.38 3.23
N THR A 64 -0.70 7.45 3.64
CA THR A 64 -0.45 6.01 3.54
C THR A 64 -1.33 5.41 2.46
N VAL A 65 -0.72 4.69 1.54
CA VAL A 65 -1.41 3.91 0.52
C VAL A 65 -1.21 2.43 0.78
N ILE A 66 -2.23 1.64 0.47
CA ILE A 66 -2.22 0.20 0.66
C ILE A 66 -2.28 -0.46 -0.71
N LEU A 67 -1.27 -1.26 -1.04
CA LEU A 67 -1.27 -2.12 -2.21
C LEU A 67 -1.71 -3.52 -1.78
N GLN A 68 -2.96 -3.86 -2.09
CA GLN A 68 -3.55 -5.16 -1.79
C GLN A 68 -4.22 -5.72 -3.06
N HIS A 69 -5.53 -5.86 -3.10
CA HIS A 69 -6.23 -6.44 -4.25
C HIS A 69 -6.67 -5.41 -5.30
N GLN A 70 -6.78 -4.16 -4.91
CA GLN A 70 -7.38 -3.09 -5.74
C GLN A 70 -6.34 -2.02 -6.11
N PHE A 71 -5.28 -2.44 -6.78
CA PHE A 71 -4.36 -1.52 -7.45
C PHE A 71 -4.09 -2.01 -8.87
N TRP A 72 -3.76 -1.08 -9.75
CA TRP A 72 -3.40 -1.39 -11.14
C TRP A 72 -2.40 -0.36 -11.67
N GLY A 73 -1.83 -0.66 -12.83
CA GLY A 73 -0.90 0.22 -13.50
C GLY A 73 0.38 0.49 -12.70
N LEU A 74 0.78 -0.42 -11.80
CA LEU A 74 2.05 -0.30 -11.09
C LEU A 74 3.19 -0.31 -12.09
N LYS A 75 3.99 0.76 -12.07
CA LYS A 75 5.21 0.92 -12.85
C LYS A 75 6.33 1.38 -11.94
N VAL A 76 7.38 0.60 -11.87
CA VAL A 76 8.51 0.86 -10.99
C VAL A 76 9.70 1.35 -11.80
N LYS A 77 10.09 2.61 -11.61
CA LYS A 77 11.29 3.24 -12.15
C LYS A 77 12.42 3.20 -11.12
N ASP A 78 13.57 3.76 -11.46
CA ASP A 78 14.72 3.73 -10.54
C ASP A 78 14.54 4.64 -9.33
N GLU A 79 13.91 5.79 -9.50
CA GLU A 79 13.77 6.79 -8.44
C GLU A 79 12.35 6.96 -7.93
N GLN A 80 11.35 6.46 -8.66
CA GLN A 80 9.94 6.62 -8.34
C GLN A 80 9.11 5.44 -8.82
N PHE A 81 7.91 5.32 -8.31
CA PHE A 81 6.90 4.39 -8.83
C PHE A 81 5.58 5.10 -9.09
N GLU A 82 4.82 4.54 -10.01
CA GLU A 82 3.48 4.99 -10.37
C GLU A 82 2.50 3.87 -10.02
N VAL A 83 1.36 4.21 -9.46
CA VAL A 83 0.30 3.26 -9.15
C VAL A 83 -1.07 3.91 -9.25
N ALA A 84 -2.04 3.21 -9.79
CA ALA A 84 -3.43 3.64 -9.82
C ALA A 84 -4.20 2.95 -8.70
N LEU A 85 -4.95 3.74 -7.94
CA LEU A 85 -5.79 3.30 -6.82
C LEU A 85 -7.15 4.00 -6.91
N THR A 86 -8.15 3.43 -6.26
CA THR A 86 -9.46 4.07 -6.15
C THR A 86 -9.60 4.72 -4.78
N PHE A 87 -9.96 6.00 -4.79
CA PHE A 87 -10.27 6.77 -3.59
C PHE A 87 -11.70 7.29 -3.71
N ARG A 88 -12.58 6.92 -2.78
CA ARG A 88 -14.00 7.33 -2.79
C ARG A 88 -14.68 7.10 -4.15
N LYS A 89 -14.45 5.93 -4.75
CA LYS A 89 -14.95 5.54 -6.09
C LYS A 89 -14.36 6.35 -7.27
N LEU A 90 -13.35 7.18 -7.03
CA LEU A 90 -12.63 7.91 -8.06
C LEU A 90 -11.27 7.27 -8.29
N PRO A 91 -10.94 6.85 -9.51
CA PRO A 91 -9.60 6.35 -9.81
C PRO A 91 -8.60 7.51 -9.77
N ALA A 92 -7.47 7.28 -9.15
CA ALA A 92 -6.38 8.23 -9.06
C ALA A 92 -5.04 7.55 -9.33
N THR A 93 -4.24 8.15 -10.21
CA THR A 93 -2.86 7.72 -10.42
C THR A 93 -1.95 8.55 -9.53
N LEU A 94 -1.11 7.88 -8.79
CA LEU A 94 -0.13 8.49 -7.91
C LEU A 94 1.27 8.27 -8.46
N VAL A 95 2.11 9.29 -8.41
CA VAL A 95 3.55 9.19 -8.69
C VAL A 95 4.29 9.50 -7.40
N ILE A 96 5.08 8.57 -6.93
CA ILE A 96 5.72 8.64 -5.61
C ILE A 96 7.21 8.33 -5.75
N PRO A 97 8.08 9.31 -5.52
CA PRO A 97 9.51 9.07 -5.41
C PRO A 97 9.84 8.20 -4.20
N PHE A 98 10.78 7.29 -4.31
CA PHE A 98 11.24 6.50 -3.17
C PHE A 98 11.82 7.37 -2.05
N ALA A 99 12.41 8.50 -2.40
CA ALA A 99 12.91 9.48 -1.44
C ALA A 99 11.81 10.11 -0.57
N ALA A 100 10.57 10.14 -1.05
CA ALA A 100 9.42 10.65 -0.29
C ALA A 100 8.91 9.67 0.77
N LEU A 101 9.26 8.38 0.67
CA LEU A 101 8.80 7.35 1.61
C LEU A 101 9.33 7.60 3.01
N THR A 102 8.44 7.52 3.99
CA THR A 102 8.76 7.56 5.43
C THR A 102 8.60 6.20 6.10
N LYS A 103 7.67 5.38 5.62
CA LYS A 103 7.46 4.02 6.15
C LYS A 103 7.07 3.05 5.05
N PHE A 104 7.51 1.82 5.22
CA PHE A 104 7.08 0.65 4.46
C PHE A 104 6.76 -0.48 5.41
N PHE A 105 5.62 -1.13 5.24
CA PHE A 105 5.23 -2.24 6.08
C PHE A 105 4.47 -3.31 5.29
N ASP A 106 4.83 -4.57 5.50
CA ASP A 106 4.14 -5.75 5.00
C ASP A 106 3.68 -6.61 6.19
N PRO A 107 2.43 -6.46 6.64
CA PRO A 107 1.93 -7.22 7.77
C PRO A 107 1.81 -8.71 7.49
N GLY A 108 1.69 -9.14 6.24
CA GLY A 108 1.61 -10.55 5.87
C GLY A 108 2.82 -11.38 6.33
N VAL A 109 3.98 -10.74 6.42
CA VAL A 109 5.25 -11.34 6.87
C VAL A 109 5.88 -10.58 8.04
N GLN A 110 5.17 -9.61 8.61
CA GLN A 110 5.64 -8.75 9.71
C GLN A 110 6.97 -8.06 9.40
N PHE A 111 7.13 -7.59 8.17
CA PHE A 111 8.32 -6.88 7.74
C PHE A 111 8.03 -5.39 7.63
N GLY A 112 8.89 -4.54 8.22
CA GLY A 112 8.72 -3.09 8.18
C GLY A 112 10.04 -2.35 8.11
N LEU A 113 10.01 -1.17 7.46
CA LEU A 113 11.11 -0.24 7.35
C LEU A 113 10.62 1.17 7.65
N GLU A 114 11.41 1.93 8.39
CA GLU A 114 11.21 3.35 8.60
C GLU A 114 12.38 4.12 8.00
N PHE A 115 12.07 5.19 7.28
CA PHE A 115 13.05 6.04 6.63
C PHE A 115 13.08 7.39 7.32
N LYS A 116 14.28 7.87 7.64
CA LYS A 116 14.43 9.23 8.17
C LYS A 116 14.26 10.22 7.02
N SER A 117 13.45 11.23 7.23
CA SER A 117 13.42 12.38 6.33
C SER A 117 14.80 13.05 6.33
N LEU A 118 15.30 13.38 5.15
CA LEU A 118 16.56 14.11 5.00
C LEU A 118 16.49 15.57 5.50
N GLU A 119 15.37 15.96 6.10
CA GLU A 119 15.21 17.25 6.78
C GLU A 119 15.38 17.05 8.29
N GLY A 120 16.54 17.43 8.79
CA GLY A 120 16.82 17.54 10.23
C GLY A 120 17.72 16.45 10.78
N GLU A 121 18.98 16.80 10.95
CA GLU A 121 19.92 16.10 11.81
C GLU A 121 19.31 15.86 13.19
N ALA A 122 19.16 14.63 13.61
CA ALA A 122 19.57 14.11 14.89
C ALA A 122 18.86 12.80 15.25
N LYS A 123 19.67 11.85 15.60
CA LYS A 123 19.39 10.67 16.42
C LYS A 123 18.98 9.40 15.66
N ALA A 124 19.99 8.57 15.46
CA ALA A 124 19.81 7.17 15.07
C ALA A 124 19.03 6.40 16.14
N PRO A 125 18.17 5.48 15.73
CA PRO A 125 18.23 4.12 16.29
C PRO A 125 18.53 3.10 15.19
N GLY A 126 19.33 2.09 15.61
CA GLY A 126 19.62 0.93 14.79
C GLY A 126 18.37 0.12 14.41
N PRO A 127 18.52 -1.01 13.71
CA PRO A 127 17.39 -1.82 13.28
C PRO A 127 16.58 -2.28 14.48
N THR A 128 15.53 -1.56 14.77
CA THR A 128 14.57 -1.95 15.79
C THR A 128 13.61 -2.93 15.12
N GLN A 129 13.65 -4.17 15.58
CA GLN A 129 12.55 -5.09 15.35
C GLN A 129 11.31 -4.42 15.92
N VAL A 130 10.44 -3.98 15.04
CA VAL A 130 9.19 -3.36 15.46
C VAL A 130 8.26 -4.48 15.88
N SER A 131 8.07 -4.62 17.19
CA SER A 131 6.91 -5.34 17.71
C SER A 131 5.64 -4.68 17.15
N PRO A 132 4.61 -5.44 16.76
CA PRO A 132 3.42 -4.87 16.18
C PRO A 132 2.78 -3.89 17.16
N PRO A 133 2.46 -2.66 16.76
CA PRO A 133 1.66 -1.78 17.58
C PRO A 133 0.25 -2.38 17.71
N LEU A 134 -0.20 -2.56 18.95
CA LEU A 134 -1.61 -2.78 19.27
C LEU A 134 -2.45 -1.69 18.58
N PRO A 135 -3.66 -2.00 18.15
CA PRO A 135 -4.53 -1.04 17.51
C PRO A 135 -4.98 0.00 18.54
N ALA A 136 -4.29 1.11 18.59
CA ALA A 136 -4.77 2.32 19.24
C ALA A 136 -5.38 3.20 18.15
N ALA A 137 -6.63 3.49 18.35
CA ALA A 137 -7.54 4.36 17.65
C ALA A 137 -6.93 5.42 16.70
N GLU A 138 -7.58 5.51 15.52
CA GLU A 138 -7.64 6.69 14.67
C GLU A 138 -6.33 7.30 14.18
N GLN A 139 -5.70 6.63 13.22
CA GLN A 139 -4.80 7.32 12.32
C GLN A 139 -5.25 7.07 10.89
N ASN A 140 -5.76 8.11 10.28
CA ASN A 140 -6.20 8.30 8.89
C ASN A 140 -5.80 7.19 7.91
N HIS A 141 -6.53 6.08 8.00
CA HIS A 141 -6.37 4.93 7.15
C HIS A 141 -7.26 5.14 5.93
N VAL A 142 -6.67 5.47 4.78
CA VAL A 142 -7.42 5.46 3.54
C VAL A 142 -7.50 4.01 3.09
N MET A 143 -8.55 3.34 3.51
CA MET A 143 -8.97 2.12 2.82
C MET A 143 -9.66 2.52 1.51
N PRO A 144 -9.36 1.86 0.41
CA PRO A 144 -10.27 1.90 -0.74
C PRO A 144 -11.64 1.45 -0.26
N ASP A 145 -12.64 2.26 -0.54
CA ASP A 145 -14.04 2.04 -0.18
C ASP A 145 -14.48 0.64 -0.67
N GLU A 146 -14.71 -0.25 0.27
CA GLU A 146 -15.36 -1.52 -0.01
C GLU A 146 -16.80 -1.20 -0.39
N PRO A 147 -17.34 -1.68 -1.51
CA PRO A 147 -18.72 -1.39 -1.86
C PRO A 147 -19.62 -2.00 -0.79
N GLU A 148 -20.29 -1.14 -0.02
CA GLU A 148 -21.45 -1.56 0.78
C GLU A 148 -22.41 -2.34 -0.12
N PRO A 149 -22.90 -3.51 0.31
CA PRO A 149 -23.95 -4.19 -0.43
C PRO A 149 -25.18 -3.28 -0.42
N ALA A 150 -25.55 -2.82 -1.61
CA ALA A 150 -26.79 -2.10 -1.82
C ALA A 150 -27.95 -2.91 -1.21
N ASP A 151 -28.63 -2.27 -0.29
CA ASP A 151 -29.87 -2.70 0.30
C ASP A 151 -30.88 -2.98 -0.83
N LEU A 152 -31.08 -4.24 -1.18
CA LEU A 152 -32.16 -4.67 -2.05
C LEU A 152 -33.37 -4.94 -1.18
N PRO A 153 -34.54 -4.32 -1.49
CA PRO A 153 -35.74 -4.53 -0.74
C PRO A 153 -36.16 -5.99 -0.78
N ALA A 154 -36.50 -6.50 0.39
CA ALA A 154 -37.03 -7.82 0.60
C ALA A 154 -38.24 -8.10 -0.30
N GLU A 155 -38.08 -8.99 -1.25
CA GLU A 155 -39.19 -9.59 -1.97
C GLU A 155 -39.26 -11.08 -1.65
N LYS A 156 -40.49 -11.51 -1.37
CA LYS A 156 -40.96 -12.74 -0.75
C LYS A 156 -40.49 -14.05 -1.40
N PRO A 157 -40.54 -15.15 -0.67
CA PRO A 157 -40.04 -16.44 -1.11
C PRO A 157 -40.93 -17.05 -2.18
N ALA A 158 -40.37 -17.35 -3.32
CA ALA A 158 -40.97 -18.19 -4.34
C ALA A 158 -40.24 -19.53 -4.40
N ALA A 159 -40.99 -20.56 -4.09
CA ALA A 159 -40.94 -21.96 -4.44
C ALA A 159 -39.58 -22.69 -4.64
N PRO A 160 -39.50 -23.96 -4.19
CA PRO A 160 -38.28 -24.76 -4.23
C PRO A 160 -37.89 -25.10 -5.67
N ALA A 161 -36.62 -24.80 -6.01
CA ALA A 161 -36.04 -25.24 -7.26
C ALA A 161 -35.97 -26.76 -7.33
N GLU A 162 -36.62 -27.32 -8.34
CA GLU A 162 -36.61 -28.73 -8.69
C GLU A 162 -35.18 -29.18 -8.98
N VAL A 163 -34.73 -30.18 -8.23
CA VAL A 163 -33.44 -30.83 -8.45
C VAL A 163 -33.56 -31.69 -9.69
N VAL A 164 -32.97 -31.23 -10.81
CA VAL A 164 -32.87 -32.02 -12.03
C VAL A 164 -31.84 -33.12 -11.81
N SER A 165 -32.29 -34.34 -11.68
CA SER A 165 -31.48 -35.55 -11.59
C SER A 165 -30.79 -35.80 -12.92
N LEU A 166 -29.43 -35.90 -12.93
CA LEU A 166 -28.59 -36.17 -14.07
C LEU A 166 -28.69 -37.62 -14.64
N ASP A 167 -29.57 -38.42 -14.09
CA ASP A 167 -29.73 -39.81 -14.54
C ASP A 167 -30.55 -40.01 -15.84
N SER A 168 -31.10 -38.92 -16.39
CA SER A 168 -31.93 -39.02 -17.61
C SER A 168 -31.19 -39.10 -18.91
N PHE A 169 -29.87 -38.98 -18.93
CA PHE A 169 -29.08 -38.98 -20.16
C PHE A 169 -28.26 -40.25 -20.41
N ARG A 170 -28.53 -41.32 -19.66
CA ARG A 170 -27.86 -42.59 -19.91
C ARG A 170 -28.82 -43.60 -20.51
N LYS A 171 -29.19 -43.47 -21.77
CA LYS A 171 -29.71 -44.60 -22.58
C LYS A 171 -29.44 -44.36 -24.08
N LYS A 172 -28.65 -45.26 -24.57
CA LYS A 172 -28.42 -45.85 -25.87
C LYS A 172 -27.18 -45.37 -26.59
#